data_243f73e74cd9c335ee3b296c0211533c
#
_entry.id   243f73e74cd9c335ee3b296c0211533c
#
_cell.length_a   1.000
_cell.length_b   1.000
_cell.length_c   1.000
_cell.angle_alpha   90.00
_cell.angle_beta   90.00
_cell.angle_gamma   90.00
#
_symmetry.space_group_name_H-M   'P 1'
#
loop_
_entity.id
_entity.type
_entity.pdbx_description
1 polymer ?
#
loop_
_entity_poly.entity_id
_entity_poly.type
_entity_poly.pdbx_seq_one_letter_code
_entity_poly.pdbx_strand_id
1 'polypeptide(L)'
;IAEGGWVRRLTVRFEHCYCERMLNAPSWEIGRALGIPIRVHPSWFLVFLFVTWSLATGYLPDALPGLSDSRYWGMGAVAAVLLFVSVLLHELGHSYVAQRYRIPIGQITLFLFGGVAQMRAEPPSPKAEFLIAIAGPVVSFALGAFSLGLAAASEWWPAPSGQGFAVLGGLLGLVNVQLGLFNLIPGFPLDGGRALRAGLWAWGHDFQRATSRAALVGLGFGVLLAACGAVLLGGAIGGLFDPSTASNGGWLMFIGAFLFGAAWSTRKQMTLRIALSGTLVRDVM
;
A
#
# COMPACT_ATOMS: atom_id res chain seq x y z
N ILE A 1 39.29 -1.56 22.75
CA ILE A 1 38.83 -1.48 21.32
C ILE A 1 37.84 -2.61 21.00
N ALA A 2 37.00 -3.06 21.95
CA ALA A 2 36.02 -4.15 21.72
C ALA A 2 34.58 -3.82 22.17
N GLU A 3 34.29 -2.59 22.56
CA GLU A 3 32.97 -2.24 23.17
C GLU A 3 31.87 -1.78 22.21
N GLY A 4 32.17 -1.55 20.92
CA GLY A 4 31.18 -1.04 19.96
C GLY A 4 30.24 -2.10 19.33
N GLY A 5 30.52 -3.39 19.50
CA GLY A 5 29.83 -4.47 18.80
C GLY A 5 28.49 -4.92 19.40
N TRP A 6 28.31 -4.74 20.70
CA TRP A 6 27.13 -5.23 21.44
C TRP A 6 25.95 -4.26 21.41
N VAL A 7 26.22 -2.96 21.46
CA VAL A 7 25.16 -1.94 21.39
C VAL A 7 24.46 -1.95 20.02
N ARG A 8 25.21 -2.18 18.93
CA ARG A 8 24.65 -2.33 17.58
C ARG A 8 23.75 -3.56 17.42
N ARG A 9 24.01 -4.65 18.17
CA ARG A 9 23.21 -5.88 18.07
C ARG A 9 21.88 -5.81 18.82
N LEU A 10 21.79 -5.04 19.89
CA LEU A 10 20.55 -4.93 20.66
C LEU A 10 19.56 -3.95 20.02
N THR A 11 20.01 -2.82 19.48
CA THR A 11 19.15 -1.91 18.72
C THR A 11 18.56 -2.57 17.48
N VAL A 12 19.33 -3.37 16.76
CA VAL A 12 18.85 -4.16 15.60
C VAL A 12 17.83 -5.22 16.04
N ARG A 13 17.94 -5.82 17.22
CA ARG A 13 17.06 -6.91 17.67
C ARG A 13 15.67 -6.43 18.12
N PHE A 14 15.54 -5.20 18.65
CA PHE A 14 14.24 -4.63 19.04
C PHE A 14 13.42 -4.14 17.83
N GLU A 15 14.06 -3.69 16.76
CA GLU A 15 13.38 -3.32 15.52
C GLU A 15 12.70 -4.51 14.82
N HIS A 16 13.28 -5.69 14.96
CA HIS A 16 12.80 -6.92 14.34
C HIS A 16 11.55 -7.52 15.01
N CYS A 17 11.31 -7.26 16.31
CA CYS A 17 10.38 -8.08 17.09
C CYS A 17 8.89 -7.89 16.74
N TYR A 18 8.43 -6.72 16.27
CA TYR A 18 7.00 -6.49 15.94
C TYR A 18 6.71 -6.65 14.44
N CYS A 19 7.62 -6.17 13.59
CA CYS A 19 7.52 -6.37 12.15
C CYS A 19 7.83 -7.82 11.75
N GLU A 20 8.78 -8.49 12.41
CA GLU A 20 9.08 -9.91 12.20
C GLU A 20 7.93 -10.84 12.58
N ARG A 21 7.11 -10.54 13.58
CA ARG A 21 5.95 -11.39 13.90
C ARG A 21 4.88 -11.37 12.83
N MET A 22 4.66 -10.26 12.14
CA MET A 22 3.75 -10.21 10.99
C MET A 22 4.39 -10.75 9.71
N LEU A 23 5.71 -10.60 9.56
CA LEU A 23 6.46 -11.03 8.38
C LEU A 23 6.97 -12.48 8.46
N ASN A 24 7.06 -13.07 9.67
CA ASN A 24 7.32 -14.48 9.92
C ASN A 24 6.05 -15.35 9.96
N ALA A 25 4.87 -14.78 9.66
CA ALA A 25 3.70 -15.57 9.37
C ALA A 25 3.99 -16.50 8.17
N PRO A 26 3.41 -17.70 8.11
CA PRO A 26 3.66 -18.65 7.04
C PRO A 26 3.38 -17.96 5.70
N SER A 27 4.41 -17.76 4.90
CA SER A 27 4.33 -17.14 3.58
C SER A 27 5.15 -17.96 2.60
N TRP A 28 4.61 -18.17 1.39
CA TRP A 28 5.25 -18.97 0.35
C TRP A 28 6.03 -18.06 -0.59
N GLU A 29 7.27 -18.45 -0.93
CA GLU A 29 8.04 -17.80 -1.99
C GLU A 29 7.50 -18.30 -3.34
N ILE A 30 6.99 -17.38 -4.16
CA ILE A 30 6.42 -17.69 -5.48
C ILE A 30 7.39 -17.38 -6.62
N GLY A 31 8.48 -16.66 -6.34
CA GLY A 31 9.49 -16.31 -7.33
C GLY A 31 10.40 -15.19 -6.87
N ARG A 32 11.20 -14.67 -7.80
CA ARG A 32 12.13 -13.55 -7.56
C ARG A 32 12.06 -12.53 -8.69
N ALA A 33 12.07 -11.25 -8.34
CA ALA A 33 12.23 -10.16 -9.29
C ALA A 33 13.27 -9.17 -8.77
N LEU A 34 14.15 -8.66 -9.64
CA LEU A 34 15.28 -7.79 -9.27
C LEU A 34 16.19 -8.39 -8.18
N GLY A 35 16.29 -9.73 -8.11
CA GLY A 35 17.00 -10.45 -7.06
C GLY A 35 16.27 -10.51 -5.70
N ILE A 36 15.06 -9.93 -5.59
CA ILE A 36 14.25 -9.85 -4.38
C ILE A 36 13.27 -11.03 -4.35
N PRO A 37 13.20 -11.83 -3.26
CA PRO A 37 12.20 -12.86 -3.09
C PRO A 37 10.79 -12.24 -3.00
N ILE A 38 9.85 -12.78 -3.77
CA ILE A 38 8.44 -12.41 -3.73
C ILE A 38 7.70 -13.49 -2.95
N ARG A 39 6.98 -13.10 -1.91
CA ARG A 39 6.26 -14.00 -1.04
C ARG A 39 4.77 -13.66 -0.99
N VAL A 40 3.94 -14.67 -0.82
CA VAL A 40 2.49 -14.53 -0.68
C VAL A 40 2.08 -15.04 0.70
N HIS A 41 1.37 -14.18 1.43
CA HIS A 41 0.77 -14.52 2.72
C HIS A 41 -0.60 -15.20 2.50
N PRO A 42 -1.04 -16.16 3.35
CA PRO A 42 -2.36 -16.81 3.21
C PRO A 42 -3.54 -15.85 3.09
N SER A 43 -3.50 -14.69 3.76
CA SER A 43 -4.54 -13.67 3.67
C SER A 43 -4.74 -13.08 2.26
N TRP A 44 -3.76 -13.23 1.39
CA TRP A 44 -3.86 -12.83 -0.02
C TRP A 44 -4.98 -13.59 -0.75
N PHE A 45 -5.12 -14.90 -0.48
CA PHE A 45 -6.17 -15.70 -1.10
C PHE A 45 -7.58 -15.23 -0.74
N LEU A 46 -7.77 -14.70 0.47
CA LEU A 46 -9.06 -14.13 0.88
C LEU A 46 -9.43 -12.93 0.00
N VAL A 47 -8.47 -12.02 -0.23
CA VAL A 47 -8.71 -10.85 -1.08
C VAL A 47 -8.87 -11.26 -2.54
N PHE A 48 -8.04 -12.17 -3.02
CA PHE A 48 -8.16 -12.69 -4.38
C PHE A 48 -9.56 -13.27 -4.63
N LEU A 49 -10.06 -14.12 -3.75
CA LEU A 49 -11.40 -14.71 -3.86
C LEU A 49 -12.49 -13.64 -3.74
N PHE A 50 -12.36 -12.71 -2.79
CA PHE A 50 -13.32 -11.64 -2.60
C PHE A 50 -13.40 -10.71 -3.83
N VAL A 51 -12.25 -10.28 -4.37
CA VAL A 51 -12.20 -9.43 -5.57
C VAL A 51 -12.77 -10.18 -6.77
N THR A 52 -12.36 -11.44 -6.97
CA THR A 52 -12.90 -12.28 -8.05
C THR A 52 -14.41 -12.40 -7.97
N TRP A 53 -14.94 -12.72 -6.79
CA TRP A 53 -16.37 -12.83 -6.54
C TRP A 53 -17.09 -11.50 -6.79
N SER A 54 -16.62 -10.41 -6.22
CA SER A 54 -17.21 -9.08 -6.36
C SER A 54 -17.25 -8.62 -7.82
N LEU A 55 -16.19 -8.88 -8.58
CA LEU A 55 -16.17 -8.57 -10.02
C LEU A 55 -17.10 -9.48 -10.82
N ALA A 56 -17.11 -10.79 -10.54
CA ALA A 56 -17.89 -11.75 -11.29
C ALA A 56 -19.40 -11.63 -11.07
N THR A 57 -19.84 -11.25 -9.85
CA THR A 57 -21.26 -11.17 -9.51
C THR A 57 -21.82 -9.74 -9.46
N GLY A 58 -20.97 -8.73 -9.43
CA GLY A 58 -21.36 -7.31 -9.40
C GLY A 58 -20.95 -6.59 -10.69
N TYR A 59 -19.72 -6.15 -10.78
CA TYR A 59 -19.27 -5.23 -11.83
C TYR A 59 -19.35 -5.78 -13.26
N LEU A 60 -18.89 -7.01 -13.51
CA LEU A 60 -18.81 -7.56 -14.87
C LEU A 60 -20.17 -7.84 -15.51
N PRO A 61 -21.20 -8.38 -14.82
CA PRO A 61 -22.53 -8.53 -15.38
C PRO A 61 -23.17 -7.23 -15.82
N ASP A 62 -22.96 -6.15 -15.07
CA ASP A 62 -23.47 -4.82 -15.41
C ASP A 62 -22.72 -4.19 -16.60
N ALA A 63 -21.39 -4.38 -16.63
CA ALA A 63 -20.52 -3.80 -17.66
C ALA A 63 -20.55 -4.58 -19.00
N LEU A 64 -20.82 -5.88 -18.98
CA LEU A 64 -20.82 -6.80 -20.13
C LEU A 64 -22.02 -7.77 -20.04
N PRO A 65 -23.27 -7.32 -20.23
CA PRO A 65 -24.43 -8.17 -20.09
C PRO A 65 -24.46 -9.28 -21.14
N GLY A 66 -25.00 -10.45 -20.74
CA GLY A 66 -25.27 -11.59 -21.66
C GLY A 66 -24.10 -12.59 -21.80
N LEU A 67 -23.05 -12.49 -20.97
CA LEU A 67 -22.04 -13.54 -20.89
C LEU A 67 -22.51 -14.68 -19.96
N SER A 68 -21.89 -15.85 -20.10
CA SER A 68 -22.11 -16.96 -19.16
C SER A 68 -21.41 -16.72 -17.83
N ASP A 69 -21.93 -17.30 -16.74
CA ASP A 69 -21.34 -17.19 -15.40
C ASP A 69 -19.87 -17.61 -15.39
N SER A 70 -19.53 -18.69 -16.09
CA SER A 70 -18.14 -19.15 -16.19
C SER A 70 -17.19 -18.11 -16.81
N ARG A 71 -17.68 -17.30 -17.75
CA ARG A 71 -16.88 -16.21 -18.34
C ARG A 71 -16.71 -15.06 -17.36
N TYR A 72 -17.75 -14.68 -16.59
CA TYR A 72 -17.63 -13.66 -15.54
C TYR A 72 -16.62 -14.08 -14.48
N TRP A 73 -16.67 -15.33 -14.00
CA TRP A 73 -15.70 -15.83 -13.03
C TRP A 73 -14.28 -15.88 -13.60
N GLY A 74 -14.10 -16.31 -14.84
CA GLY A 74 -12.80 -16.32 -15.52
C GLY A 74 -12.22 -14.90 -15.67
N MET A 75 -13.02 -13.94 -16.15
CA MET A 75 -12.62 -12.55 -16.29
C MET A 75 -12.33 -11.90 -14.93
N GLY A 76 -13.16 -12.16 -13.92
CA GLY A 76 -12.94 -11.68 -12.55
C GLY A 76 -11.64 -12.19 -11.96
N ALA A 77 -11.32 -13.49 -12.15
CA ALA A 77 -10.06 -14.07 -11.68
C ALA A 77 -8.85 -13.46 -12.40
N VAL A 78 -8.90 -13.27 -13.72
CA VAL A 78 -7.85 -12.62 -14.50
C VAL A 78 -7.66 -11.18 -14.03
N ALA A 79 -8.74 -10.42 -13.86
CA ALA A 79 -8.67 -9.05 -13.37
C ALA A 79 -8.05 -8.98 -11.97
N ALA A 80 -8.45 -9.87 -11.05
CA ALA A 80 -7.88 -9.95 -9.71
C ALA A 80 -6.37 -10.23 -9.74
N VAL A 81 -5.91 -11.19 -10.55
CA VAL A 81 -4.46 -11.45 -10.73
C VAL A 81 -3.75 -10.21 -11.25
N LEU A 82 -4.29 -9.54 -12.28
CA LEU A 82 -3.66 -8.35 -12.87
C LEU A 82 -3.61 -7.17 -11.88
N LEU A 83 -4.62 -7.01 -11.01
CA LEU A 83 -4.60 -6.03 -9.93
C LEU A 83 -3.45 -6.31 -8.94
N PHE A 84 -3.24 -7.57 -8.56
CA PHE A 84 -2.12 -7.93 -7.69
C PHE A 84 -0.76 -7.80 -8.38
N VAL A 85 -0.68 -8.08 -9.68
CA VAL A 85 0.52 -7.79 -10.48
C VAL A 85 0.80 -6.29 -10.49
N SER A 86 -0.23 -5.44 -10.60
CA SER A 86 -0.08 -3.98 -10.51
C SER A 86 0.48 -3.54 -9.15
N VAL A 87 -0.04 -4.10 -8.05
CA VAL A 87 0.49 -3.83 -6.71
C VAL A 87 1.94 -4.29 -6.58
N LEU A 88 2.28 -5.47 -7.10
CA LEU A 88 3.66 -5.97 -7.10
C LEU A 88 4.60 -5.05 -7.90
N LEU A 89 4.17 -4.58 -9.06
CA LEU A 89 4.96 -3.67 -9.89
C LEU A 89 5.15 -2.31 -9.21
N HIS A 90 4.14 -1.82 -8.48
CA HIS A 90 4.25 -0.63 -7.63
C HIS A 90 5.36 -0.81 -6.57
N GLU A 91 5.36 -1.92 -5.81
CA GLU A 91 6.40 -2.23 -4.81
C GLU A 91 7.78 -2.44 -5.44
N LEU A 92 7.82 -3.03 -6.62
CA LEU A 92 9.07 -3.17 -7.39
C LEU A 92 9.61 -1.80 -7.85
N GLY A 93 8.74 -0.84 -8.13
CA GLY A 93 9.14 0.54 -8.40
C GLY A 93 9.94 1.15 -7.26
N HIS A 94 9.41 1.08 -6.02
CA HIS A 94 10.12 1.51 -4.81
C HIS A 94 11.44 0.76 -4.62
N SER A 95 11.38 -0.57 -4.76
CA SER A 95 12.52 -1.45 -4.56
C SER A 95 13.65 -1.19 -5.55
N TYR A 96 13.30 -0.95 -6.82
CA TYR A 96 14.26 -0.62 -7.87
C TYR A 96 15.03 0.66 -7.56
N VAL A 97 14.33 1.73 -7.17
CA VAL A 97 14.97 2.99 -6.80
C VAL A 97 15.78 2.83 -5.51
N ALA A 98 15.28 2.10 -4.50
CA ALA A 98 16.02 1.83 -3.27
C ALA A 98 17.35 1.11 -3.52
N GLN A 99 17.36 0.09 -4.40
CA GLN A 99 18.59 -0.61 -4.80
C GLN A 99 19.61 0.32 -5.48
N ARG A 100 19.17 1.35 -6.26
CA ARG A 100 20.06 2.37 -6.85
C ARG A 100 20.77 3.20 -5.77
N TYR A 101 20.15 3.36 -4.61
CA TYR A 101 20.74 3.97 -3.43
C TYR A 101 21.43 2.97 -2.48
N ARG A 102 21.70 1.73 -2.97
CA ARG A 102 22.36 0.65 -2.22
C ARG A 102 21.63 0.25 -0.93
N ILE A 103 20.32 0.42 -0.90
CA ILE A 103 19.48 -0.05 0.20
C ILE A 103 19.11 -1.51 -0.08
N PRO A 104 19.53 -2.47 0.77
CA PRO A 104 19.19 -3.86 0.57
C PRO A 104 17.71 -4.10 0.88
N ILE A 105 17.02 -4.78 -0.04
CA ILE A 105 15.62 -5.20 0.13
C ILE A 105 15.61 -6.66 0.53
N GLY A 106 14.97 -6.99 1.64
CA GLY A 106 14.89 -8.34 2.17
C GLY A 106 13.97 -9.23 1.35
N GLN A 107 12.72 -8.82 1.22
CA GLN A 107 11.67 -9.52 0.49
C GLN A 107 10.51 -8.56 0.19
N ILE A 108 9.66 -8.92 -0.77
CA ILE A 108 8.35 -8.30 -1.00
C ILE A 108 7.30 -9.33 -0.61
N THR A 109 6.39 -8.97 0.31
CA THR A 109 5.32 -9.86 0.74
C THR A 109 3.97 -9.27 0.31
N LEU A 110 3.19 -10.04 -0.46
CA LEU A 110 1.81 -9.72 -0.81
C LEU A 110 0.87 -10.27 0.26
N PHE A 111 -0.03 -9.46 0.77
CA PHE A 111 -0.97 -9.80 1.83
C PHE A 111 -2.31 -9.06 1.66
N LEU A 112 -3.21 -9.13 2.65
CA LEU A 112 -4.58 -8.60 2.62
C LEU A 112 -4.66 -7.14 2.14
N PHE A 113 -3.76 -6.28 2.60
CA PHE A 113 -3.80 -4.83 2.34
C PHE A 113 -2.86 -4.37 1.21
N GLY A 114 -2.32 -5.28 0.41
CA GLY A 114 -1.43 -4.94 -0.70
C GLY A 114 -0.06 -5.62 -0.63
N GLY A 115 1.00 -4.88 -0.97
CA GLY A 115 2.39 -5.33 -0.92
C GLY A 115 3.19 -4.59 0.15
N VAL A 116 4.20 -5.22 0.69
CA VAL A 116 5.20 -4.59 1.56
C VAL A 116 6.59 -5.03 1.17
N ALA A 117 7.42 -4.07 0.75
CA ALA A 117 8.85 -4.26 0.52
C ALA A 117 9.62 -4.00 1.83
N GLN A 118 10.33 -5.02 2.31
CA GLN A 118 11.12 -4.93 3.52
C GLN A 118 12.48 -4.28 3.24
N MET A 119 12.61 -2.98 3.49
CA MET A 119 13.88 -2.26 3.43
C MET A 119 14.72 -2.56 4.68
N ARG A 120 15.99 -2.94 4.50
CA ARG A 120 16.91 -3.29 5.60
C ARG A 120 17.77 -2.12 6.09
N ALA A 121 17.64 -0.94 5.50
CA ALA A 121 18.35 0.27 5.89
C ALA A 121 17.49 1.51 5.65
N GLU A 122 17.76 2.56 6.42
CA GLU A 122 17.15 3.87 6.22
C GLU A 122 17.72 4.55 4.96
N PRO A 123 16.95 5.40 4.27
CA PRO A 123 17.44 6.17 3.13
C PRO A 123 18.61 7.09 3.54
N PRO A 124 19.65 7.19 2.70
CA PRO A 124 20.86 7.95 3.05
C PRO A 124 20.68 9.47 2.97
N SER A 125 19.61 9.96 2.36
CA SER A 125 19.35 11.39 2.18
C SER A 125 17.86 11.67 1.93
N PRO A 126 17.39 12.92 2.17
CA PRO A 126 16.02 13.32 1.83
C PRO A 126 15.68 13.10 0.35
N LYS A 127 16.63 13.36 -0.56
CA LYS A 127 16.44 13.13 -2.00
C LYS A 127 16.21 11.65 -2.31
N ALA A 128 16.99 10.76 -1.70
CA ALA A 128 16.82 9.32 -1.86
C ALA A 128 15.43 8.88 -1.37
N GLU A 129 15.03 9.33 -0.17
CA GLU A 129 13.72 9.04 0.40
C GLU A 129 12.58 9.49 -0.51
N PHE A 130 12.65 10.73 -1.03
CA PHE A 130 11.64 11.28 -1.93
C PHE A 130 11.52 10.46 -3.21
N LEU A 131 12.65 10.15 -3.87
CA LEU A 131 12.66 9.39 -5.13
C LEU A 131 12.17 7.95 -4.92
N ILE A 132 12.51 7.33 -3.79
CA ILE A 132 11.97 6.01 -3.44
C ILE A 132 10.45 6.11 -3.26
N ALA A 133 9.98 7.11 -2.50
CA ALA A 133 8.57 7.26 -2.19
C ALA A 133 7.69 7.49 -3.42
N ILE A 134 8.13 8.29 -4.40
CA ILE A 134 7.32 8.55 -5.61
C ILE A 134 7.41 7.45 -6.67
N ALA A 135 8.38 6.54 -6.58
CA ALA A 135 8.62 5.54 -7.61
C ALA A 135 7.43 4.58 -7.80
N GLY A 136 6.80 4.13 -6.72
CA GLY A 136 5.59 3.30 -6.77
C GLY A 136 4.41 4.00 -7.45
N PRO A 137 3.99 5.19 -6.98
CA PRO A 137 2.96 5.99 -7.64
C PRO A 137 3.23 6.25 -9.13
N VAL A 138 4.47 6.53 -9.53
CA VAL A 138 4.84 6.70 -10.94
C VAL A 138 4.58 5.42 -11.74
N VAL A 139 4.95 4.26 -11.21
CA VAL A 139 4.65 2.97 -11.86
C VAL A 139 3.14 2.76 -11.96
N SER A 140 2.37 3.06 -10.90
CA SER A 140 0.92 2.95 -10.93
C SER A 140 0.28 3.86 -11.99
N PHE A 141 0.71 5.11 -12.11
CA PHE A 141 0.21 6.00 -13.17
C PHE A 141 0.59 5.52 -14.57
N ALA A 142 1.80 4.99 -14.75
CA ALA A 142 2.22 4.42 -16.02
C ALA A 142 1.37 3.20 -16.41
N LEU A 143 1.11 2.30 -15.47
CA LEU A 143 0.21 1.15 -15.66
C LEU A 143 -1.23 1.61 -15.91
N GLY A 144 -1.69 2.63 -15.20
CA GLY A 144 -3.01 3.24 -15.39
C GLY A 144 -3.16 3.79 -16.81
N ALA A 145 -2.21 4.61 -17.26
CA ALA A 145 -2.21 5.17 -18.61
C ALA A 145 -2.12 4.08 -19.69
N PHE A 146 -1.28 3.07 -19.49
CA PHE A 146 -1.16 1.93 -20.41
C PHE A 146 -2.48 1.16 -20.53
N SER A 147 -3.12 0.84 -19.40
CA SER A 147 -4.37 0.07 -19.37
C SER A 147 -5.53 0.87 -19.97
N LEU A 148 -5.62 2.18 -19.72
CA LEU A 148 -6.60 3.06 -20.35
C LEU A 148 -6.36 3.20 -21.85
N GLY A 149 -5.09 3.27 -22.28
CA GLY A 149 -4.71 3.27 -23.69
C GLY A 149 -5.14 1.97 -24.41
N LEU A 150 -4.95 0.81 -23.75
CA LEU A 150 -5.46 -0.48 -24.28
C LEU A 150 -6.97 -0.50 -24.35
N ALA A 151 -7.67 0.03 -23.35
CA ALA A 151 -9.12 0.12 -23.35
C ALA A 151 -9.61 0.99 -24.53
N ALA A 152 -9.02 2.14 -24.77
CA ALA A 152 -9.35 3.01 -25.91
C ALA A 152 -9.03 2.34 -27.25
N ALA A 153 -7.87 1.70 -27.38
CA ALA A 153 -7.48 1.00 -28.61
C ALA A 153 -8.40 -0.21 -28.92
N SER A 154 -9.04 -0.79 -27.90
CA SER A 154 -9.91 -1.96 -28.09
C SER A 154 -11.22 -1.67 -28.82
N GLU A 155 -11.60 -0.40 -28.99
CA GLU A 155 -12.73 0.05 -29.81
C GLU A 155 -12.56 -0.37 -31.29
N TRP A 156 -11.31 -0.55 -31.74
CA TRP A 156 -10.98 -0.96 -33.10
C TRP A 156 -10.95 -2.48 -33.30
N TRP A 157 -11.20 -3.25 -32.24
CA TRP A 157 -11.20 -4.72 -32.29
C TRP A 157 -12.62 -5.26 -32.42
N PRO A 158 -12.81 -6.39 -33.15
CA PRO A 158 -14.13 -6.97 -33.32
C PRO A 158 -14.78 -7.37 -31.98
N ALA A 159 -16.07 -7.12 -31.82
CA ALA A 159 -16.86 -7.68 -30.74
C ALA A 159 -16.94 -9.23 -30.85
N PRO A 160 -16.99 -9.95 -29.72
CA PRO A 160 -17.08 -9.48 -28.32
C PRO A 160 -15.73 -9.23 -27.62
N SER A 161 -14.60 -9.59 -28.26
CA SER A 161 -13.28 -9.48 -27.62
C SER A 161 -12.91 -8.03 -27.29
N GLY A 162 -13.17 -7.08 -28.20
CA GLY A 162 -12.89 -5.65 -27.95
C GLY A 162 -13.59 -5.11 -26.71
N GLN A 163 -14.86 -5.48 -26.50
CA GLN A 163 -15.62 -5.05 -25.30
C GLN A 163 -15.01 -5.59 -24.01
N GLY A 164 -14.57 -6.85 -24.00
CA GLY A 164 -13.91 -7.43 -22.83
C GLY A 164 -12.60 -6.70 -22.47
N PHE A 165 -11.78 -6.36 -23.48
CA PHE A 165 -10.55 -5.59 -23.29
C PHE A 165 -10.83 -4.15 -22.85
N ALA A 166 -11.88 -3.49 -23.38
CA ALA A 166 -12.30 -2.17 -22.96
C ALA A 166 -12.65 -2.14 -21.47
N VAL A 167 -13.48 -3.08 -21.01
CA VAL A 167 -13.95 -3.16 -19.63
C VAL A 167 -12.80 -3.50 -18.67
N LEU A 168 -12.00 -4.52 -18.97
CA LEU A 168 -10.86 -4.90 -18.11
C LEU A 168 -9.76 -3.84 -18.10
N GLY A 169 -9.42 -3.27 -19.26
CA GLY A 169 -8.46 -2.20 -19.38
C GLY A 169 -8.89 -0.93 -18.65
N GLY A 170 -10.17 -0.57 -18.78
CA GLY A 170 -10.77 0.56 -18.04
C GLY A 170 -10.73 0.35 -16.54
N LEU A 171 -11.13 -0.82 -16.05
CA LEU A 171 -11.07 -1.21 -14.64
C LEU A 171 -9.64 -1.13 -14.09
N LEU A 172 -8.69 -1.81 -14.76
CA LEU A 172 -7.29 -1.83 -14.36
C LEU A 172 -6.67 -0.43 -14.39
N GLY A 173 -7.01 0.35 -15.41
CA GLY A 173 -6.55 1.71 -15.56
C GLY A 173 -7.02 2.60 -14.42
N LEU A 174 -8.32 2.58 -14.12
CA LEU A 174 -8.91 3.36 -13.04
C LEU A 174 -8.33 2.96 -11.67
N VAL A 175 -8.23 1.66 -11.38
CA VAL A 175 -7.69 1.19 -10.09
C VAL A 175 -6.21 1.55 -9.94
N ASN A 176 -5.39 1.48 -11.00
CA ASN A 176 -3.99 1.89 -10.93
C ASN A 176 -3.85 3.41 -10.72
N VAL A 177 -4.67 4.23 -11.36
CA VAL A 177 -4.70 5.68 -11.11
C VAL A 177 -5.11 5.97 -9.66
N GLN A 178 -6.15 5.30 -9.15
CA GLN A 178 -6.59 5.43 -7.75
C GLN A 178 -5.51 4.97 -6.77
N LEU A 179 -4.81 3.86 -7.06
CA LEU A 179 -3.69 3.36 -6.25
C LEU A 179 -2.57 4.42 -6.16
N GLY A 180 -2.20 5.02 -7.29
CA GLY A 180 -1.20 6.09 -7.32
C GLY A 180 -1.64 7.34 -6.56
N LEU A 181 -2.87 7.82 -6.78
CA LEU A 181 -3.42 8.99 -6.10
C LEU A 181 -3.54 8.76 -4.59
N PHE A 182 -4.08 7.61 -4.17
CA PHE A 182 -4.25 7.26 -2.77
C PHE A 182 -2.89 7.20 -2.05
N ASN A 183 -1.89 6.58 -2.68
CA ASN A 183 -0.55 6.53 -2.10
C ASN A 183 0.16 7.88 -2.04
N LEU A 184 -0.22 8.88 -2.84
CA LEU A 184 0.32 10.24 -2.77
C LEU A 184 -0.30 11.11 -1.66
N ILE A 185 -1.31 10.63 -0.93
CA ILE A 185 -1.86 11.34 0.23
C ILE A 185 -0.74 11.58 1.25
N PRO A 186 -0.54 12.85 1.70
CA PRO A 186 0.60 13.23 2.53
C PRO A 186 0.41 12.79 3.99
N GLY A 187 0.54 11.49 4.27
CA GLY A 187 0.41 10.95 5.63
C GLY A 187 0.88 9.50 5.72
N PHE A 188 1.60 9.13 6.80
CA PHE A 188 1.91 7.73 7.04
C PHE A 188 0.63 6.90 7.24
N PRO A 189 0.62 5.65 6.76
CA PRO A 189 1.73 4.84 6.24
C PRO A 189 1.98 4.95 4.72
N LEU A 190 1.30 5.85 4.03
CA LEU A 190 1.31 5.98 2.57
C LEU A 190 2.62 6.58 2.04
N ASP A 191 2.89 6.42 0.75
CA ASP A 191 4.11 6.93 0.10
C ASP A 191 4.18 8.46 0.13
N GLY A 192 3.04 9.16 0.03
CA GLY A 192 2.94 10.60 0.22
C GLY A 192 3.39 11.04 1.62
N GLY A 193 3.19 10.20 2.65
CA GLY A 193 3.74 10.42 3.99
C GLY A 193 5.27 10.33 4.00
N ARG A 194 5.85 9.41 3.25
CA ARG A 194 7.31 9.29 3.07
C ARG A 194 7.86 10.46 2.26
N ALA A 195 7.17 10.89 1.20
CA ALA A 195 7.51 12.08 0.41
C ALA A 195 7.44 13.36 1.26
N LEU A 196 6.40 13.50 2.11
CA LEU A 196 6.28 14.59 3.08
C LEU A 196 7.41 14.56 4.10
N ARG A 197 7.74 13.38 4.65
CA ARG A 197 8.92 13.22 5.54
C ARG A 197 10.19 13.68 4.87
N ALA A 198 10.41 13.30 3.62
CA ALA A 198 11.59 13.70 2.86
C ALA A 198 11.69 15.24 2.74
N GLY A 199 10.58 15.91 2.42
CA GLY A 199 10.54 17.38 2.38
C GLY A 199 10.81 18.03 3.74
N LEU A 200 10.17 17.55 4.80
CA LEU A 200 10.37 18.04 6.17
C LEU A 200 11.80 17.78 6.68
N TRP A 201 12.38 16.64 6.30
CA TRP A 201 13.76 16.30 6.64
C TRP A 201 14.76 17.19 5.89
N ALA A 202 14.53 17.45 4.59
CA ALA A 202 15.36 18.37 3.83
C ALA A 202 15.37 19.79 4.44
N TRP A 203 14.23 20.25 4.95
CA TRP A 203 14.12 21.58 5.57
C TRP A 203 14.68 21.63 7.00
N GLY A 204 14.30 20.67 7.85
CA GLY A 204 14.61 20.68 9.29
C GLY A 204 15.88 19.91 9.67
N HIS A 205 16.55 19.23 8.75
CA HIS A 205 17.75 18.39 8.94
C HIS A 205 17.64 17.31 10.03
N ASP A 206 16.40 17.01 10.49
CA ASP A 206 16.11 16.03 11.54
C ASP A 206 15.10 14.99 11.03
N PHE A 207 15.58 13.78 10.78
CA PHE A 207 14.79 12.66 10.28
C PHE A 207 13.70 12.22 11.27
N GLN A 208 14.00 12.23 12.57
CA GLN A 208 13.07 11.74 13.59
C GLN A 208 11.90 12.72 13.77
N ARG A 209 12.18 14.02 13.82
CA ARG A 209 11.15 15.06 13.87
C ARG A 209 10.30 15.08 12.59
N ALA A 210 10.92 14.93 11.43
CA ALA A 210 10.21 14.83 10.14
C ALA A 210 9.26 13.64 10.14
N THR A 211 9.71 12.46 10.61
CA THR A 211 8.87 11.26 10.73
C THR A 211 7.69 11.47 11.67
N SER A 212 7.93 12.06 12.85
CA SER A 212 6.86 12.34 13.83
C SER A 212 5.81 13.31 13.26
N ARG A 213 6.23 14.36 12.54
CA ARG A 213 5.31 15.32 11.90
C ARG A 213 4.50 14.68 10.76
N ALA A 214 5.15 13.91 9.90
CA ALA A 214 4.45 13.20 8.83
C ALA A 214 3.45 12.15 9.37
N ALA A 215 3.77 11.49 10.49
CA ALA A 215 2.85 10.60 11.18
C ALA A 215 1.65 11.36 11.80
N LEU A 216 1.85 12.58 12.32
CA LEU A 216 0.75 13.43 12.81
C LEU A 216 -0.23 13.81 11.68
N VAL A 217 0.29 14.14 10.50
CA VAL A 217 -0.55 14.42 9.32
C VAL A 217 -1.37 13.19 8.94
N GLY A 218 -0.75 11.99 8.96
CA GLY A 218 -1.44 10.71 8.72
C GLY A 218 -2.55 10.42 9.74
N LEU A 219 -2.30 10.70 11.03
CA LEU A 219 -3.32 10.60 12.08
C LEU A 219 -4.51 11.52 11.81
N GLY A 220 -4.25 12.79 11.46
CA GLY A 220 -5.29 13.76 11.12
C GLY A 220 -6.12 13.32 9.93
N PHE A 221 -5.47 12.77 8.89
CA PHE A 221 -6.15 12.24 7.71
C PHE A 221 -7.01 11.01 8.05
N GLY A 222 -6.50 10.10 8.89
CA GLY A 222 -7.26 8.94 9.36
C GLY A 222 -8.51 9.35 10.14
N VAL A 223 -8.41 10.35 11.02
CA VAL A 223 -9.55 10.89 11.77
C VAL A 223 -10.55 11.56 10.80
N LEU A 224 -10.07 12.36 9.85
CA LEU A 224 -10.93 13.02 8.86
C LEU A 224 -11.74 12.01 8.05
N LEU A 225 -11.09 10.98 7.51
CA LEU A 225 -11.79 9.93 6.74
C LEU A 225 -12.81 9.18 7.61
N ALA A 226 -12.43 8.82 8.85
CA ALA A 226 -13.34 8.14 9.77
C ALA A 226 -14.56 9.02 10.12
N ALA A 227 -14.34 10.31 10.35
CA ALA A 227 -15.42 11.26 10.63
C ALA A 227 -16.34 11.45 9.41
N CYS A 228 -15.79 11.64 8.21
CA CYS A 228 -16.57 11.69 6.97
C CYS A 228 -17.39 10.41 6.77
N GLY A 229 -16.79 9.24 6.98
CA GLY A 229 -17.48 7.96 6.91
C GLY A 229 -18.62 7.85 7.94
N ALA A 230 -18.40 8.32 9.17
CA ALA A 230 -19.42 8.31 10.22
C ALA A 230 -20.61 9.24 9.86
N VAL A 231 -20.35 10.41 9.27
CA VAL A 231 -21.40 11.33 8.79
C VAL A 231 -22.22 10.69 7.68
N LEU A 232 -21.57 10.04 6.68
CA LEU A 232 -22.29 9.37 5.60
C LEU A 232 -23.13 8.20 6.12
N LEU A 233 -22.57 7.37 7.01
CA LEU A 233 -23.26 6.23 7.59
C LEU A 233 -24.44 6.68 8.48
N GLY A 234 -24.21 7.67 9.36
CA GLY A 234 -25.24 8.23 10.24
C GLY A 234 -26.35 8.92 9.44
N GLY A 235 -26.00 9.65 8.40
CA GLY A 235 -26.97 10.28 7.51
C GLY A 235 -27.82 9.28 6.73
N ALA A 236 -27.22 8.17 6.25
CA ALA A 236 -27.96 7.10 5.59
C ALA A 236 -28.91 6.37 6.57
N ILE A 237 -28.46 6.08 7.80
CA ILE A 237 -29.29 5.45 8.84
C ILE A 237 -30.41 6.39 9.29
N GLY A 238 -30.11 7.69 9.40
CA GLY A 238 -31.09 8.74 9.78
C GLY A 238 -32.05 9.17 8.68
N GLY A 239 -31.93 8.60 7.46
CA GLY A 239 -32.76 8.93 6.30
C GLY A 239 -32.46 10.30 5.66
N LEU A 240 -31.29 10.90 5.98
CA LEU A 240 -30.83 12.17 5.36
C LEU A 240 -30.15 11.93 4.01
N PHE A 241 -29.58 10.74 3.81
CA PHE A 241 -28.90 10.32 2.59
C PHE A 241 -29.52 9.02 2.06
N ASP A 242 -29.26 8.70 0.79
CA ASP A 242 -29.66 7.45 0.20
C ASP A 242 -29.06 6.25 0.98
N PRO A 243 -29.84 5.18 1.27
CA PRO A 243 -29.36 4.02 1.99
C PRO A 243 -28.12 3.36 1.37
N SER A 244 -27.92 3.50 0.06
CA SER A 244 -26.73 2.98 -0.65
C SER A 244 -25.43 3.66 -0.18
N THR A 245 -25.50 4.87 0.39
CA THR A 245 -24.33 5.59 0.93
C THR A 245 -23.81 4.99 2.23
N ALA A 246 -24.60 4.14 2.91
CA ALA A 246 -24.18 3.48 4.16
C ALA A 246 -22.95 2.59 3.97
N SER A 247 -22.88 1.84 2.86
CA SER A 247 -21.72 1.00 2.54
C SER A 247 -20.47 1.84 2.30
N ASN A 248 -20.58 2.96 1.58
CA ASN A 248 -19.47 3.88 1.35
C ASN A 248 -19.01 4.54 2.65
N GLY A 249 -19.95 4.93 3.53
CA GLY A 249 -19.65 5.45 4.86
C GLY A 249 -18.90 4.45 5.73
N GLY A 250 -19.36 3.21 5.78
CA GLY A 250 -18.69 2.12 6.50
C GLY A 250 -17.27 1.84 5.99
N TRP A 251 -17.10 1.86 4.66
CA TRP A 251 -15.80 1.67 4.02
C TRP A 251 -14.81 2.80 4.34
N LEU A 252 -15.27 4.06 4.28
CA LEU A 252 -14.43 5.21 4.65
C LEU A 252 -14.03 5.19 6.12
N MET A 253 -14.94 4.80 7.03
CA MET A 253 -14.62 4.61 8.45
C MET A 253 -13.53 3.56 8.64
N PHE A 254 -13.67 2.43 7.96
CA PHE A 254 -12.69 1.33 8.03
C PHE A 254 -11.31 1.79 7.55
N ILE A 255 -11.22 2.45 6.39
CA ILE A 255 -9.96 2.98 5.86
C ILE A 255 -9.38 4.02 6.82
N GLY A 256 -10.21 4.94 7.32
CA GLY A 256 -9.79 5.97 8.28
C GLY A 256 -9.21 5.37 9.57
N ALA A 257 -9.89 4.37 10.15
CA ALA A 257 -9.41 3.65 11.34
C ALA A 257 -8.10 2.90 11.08
N PHE A 258 -7.97 2.26 9.91
CA PHE A 258 -6.74 1.56 9.51
C PHE A 258 -5.57 2.54 9.38
N LEU A 259 -5.74 3.66 8.67
CA LEU A 259 -4.70 4.68 8.51
C LEU A 259 -4.31 5.30 9.86
N PHE A 260 -5.29 5.59 10.71
CA PHE A 260 -5.06 6.08 12.06
C PHE A 260 -4.20 5.09 12.87
N GLY A 261 -4.56 3.81 12.90
CA GLY A 261 -3.84 2.77 13.62
C GLY A 261 -2.39 2.61 13.14
N ALA A 262 -2.17 2.63 11.82
CA ALA A 262 -0.86 2.51 11.22
C ALA A 262 0.02 3.75 11.51
N ALA A 263 -0.53 4.97 11.37
CA ALA A 263 0.18 6.21 11.71
C ALA A 263 0.50 6.30 13.22
N TRP A 264 -0.42 5.87 14.08
CA TRP A 264 -0.22 5.78 15.53
C TRP A 264 0.91 4.82 15.89
N SER A 265 0.93 3.64 15.27
CA SER A 265 2.01 2.66 15.46
C SER A 265 3.38 3.23 15.09
N THR A 266 3.48 3.89 13.93
CA THR A 266 4.70 4.56 13.47
C THR A 266 5.19 5.60 14.48
N ARG A 267 4.26 6.43 14.99
CA ARG A 267 4.60 7.46 16.00
C ARG A 267 5.08 6.84 17.31
N LYS A 268 4.38 5.81 17.80
CA LYS A 268 4.75 5.10 19.04
C LYS A 268 6.14 4.49 18.93
N GLN A 269 6.48 3.87 17.81
CA GLN A 269 7.81 3.31 17.56
C GLN A 269 8.90 4.39 17.60
N MET A 270 8.65 5.57 16.99
CA MET A 270 9.60 6.68 17.04
C MET A 270 9.79 7.23 18.44
N THR A 271 8.72 7.40 19.22
CA THR A 271 8.82 7.86 20.60
C THR A 271 9.67 6.92 21.46
N LEU A 272 9.46 5.60 21.29
CA LEU A 272 10.26 4.59 21.97
C LEU A 272 11.73 4.61 21.55
N ARG A 273 12.04 4.80 20.26
CA ARG A 273 13.41 4.95 19.79
C ARG A 273 14.11 6.14 20.42
N ILE A 274 13.44 7.30 20.48
CA ILE A 274 13.99 8.52 21.09
C ILE A 274 14.24 8.30 22.59
N ALA A 275 13.30 7.70 23.31
CA ALA A 275 13.42 7.43 24.75
C ALA A 275 14.55 6.45 25.06
N LEU A 276 14.79 5.45 24.21
CA LEU A 276 15.82 4.43 24.40
C LEU A 276 17.21 4.84 23.87
N SER A 277 17.29 5.84 23.01
CA SER A 277 18.58 6.28 22.43
C SER A 277 19.54 6.92 23.44
N GLY A 278 19.07 7.28 24.64
CA GLY A 278 19.86 7.83 25.72
C GLY A 278 20.15 6.86 26.88
N THR A 279 19.56 5.65 26.87
CA THR A 279 19.75 4.67 27.97
C THR A 279 20.87 3.69 27.64
N LEU A 280 21.88 3.61 28.47
CA LEU A 280 22.88 2.55 28.39
C LEU A 280 22.27 1.25 28.94
N VAL A 281 22.60 0.10 28.32
CA VAL A 281 22.15 -1.24 28.79
C VAL A 281 22.48 -1.46 30.28
N ARG A 282 23.52 -0.81 30.78
CA ARG A 282 23.93 -0.84 32.17
C ARG A 282 22.93 -0.21 33.15
N ASP A 283 22.04 0.66 32.66
CA ASP A 283 21.08 1.40 33.50
C ASP A 283 19.73 0.67 33.60
N VAL A 284 19.59 -0.49 32.92
CA VAL A 284 18.35 -1.28 32.86
C VAL A 284 18.55 -2.71 33.42
N MET A 285 19.81 -3.08 33.73
CA MET A 285 20.14 -4.34 34.44
C MET A 285 20.48 -4.06 35.89
#